data_c4121184eee4d198f52f46e695c17867
#
_entry.id   c4121184eee4d198f52f46e695c17867
#
_cell.length_a   1.000
_cell.length_b   1.000
_cell.length_c   1.000
_cell.angle_alpha   90.00
_cell.angle_beta   90.00
_cell.angle_gamma   90.00
#
_symmetry.space_group_name_H-M   'P 1'
#
loop_
_entity.id
_entity.type
_entity.pdbx_description
1 polymer ?
#
loop_
_entity_poly.entity_id
_entity_poly.type
_entity_poly.pdbx_seq_one_letter_code
_entity_poly.pdbx_strand_id
1 'polypeptide(L)'
;MKTYSGSRTIDGIKVDADGQRLDERYDIQRFTNGGFEWTYEGDEPRQLALALLADHLGDDAKAFELSEGFMKAKIADLDNDWTLTTEDIDKILNEMASASNGA
;
A
#
# COMPACT_ATOMS: atom_id res chain seq x y z
N MET A 1 5.21 15.20 7.37
CA MET A 1 4.58 13.86 7.38
C MET A 1 3.52 13.80 6.28
N LYS A 2 3.52 12.71 5.52
CA LYS A 2 2.56 12.53 4.44
C LYS A 2 1.40 11.64 4.92
N THR A 3 0.21 11.91 4.42
CA THR A 3 -1.00 11.13 4.75
C THR A 3 -1.56 10.51 3.48
N TYR A 4 -1.80 9.21 3.54
CA TYR A 4 -2.42 8.45 2.46
C TYR A 4 -3.84 8.08 2.87
N SER A 5 -4.76 8.14 1.93
CA SER A 5 -6.16 7.79 2.22
C SER A 5 -6.80 7.08 1.03
N GLY A 6 -7.76 6.23 1.34
CA GLY A 6 -8.54 5.55 0.33
C GLY A 6 -9.99 5.51 0.71
N SER A 7 -10.84 5.56 -0.30
CA SER A 7 -12.29 5.46 -0.08
C SER A 7 -12.96 4.81 -1.29
N ARG A 8 -14.11 4.20 -1.03
CA ARG A 8 -14.98 3.68 -2.09
C ARG A 8 -16.11 4.67 -2.29
N THR A 9 -16.19 5.22 -3.51
CA THR A 9 -17.21 6.23 -3.84
C THR A 9 -18.15 5.67 -4.90
N ILE A 10 -19.24 6.38 -5.15
CA ILE A 10 -20.18 6.00 -6.20
C ILE A 10 -19.51 6.00 -7.58
N ASP A 11 -18.44 6.79 -7.74
CA ASP A 11 -17.70 6.87 -8.99
C ASP A 11 -16.50 5.90 -9.03
N GLY A 12 -16.33 5.09 -8.02
CA GLY A 12 -15.26 4.11 -7.94
C GLY A 12 -14.33 4.35 -6.76
N ILE A 13 -13.15 3.74 -6.84
CA ILE A 13 -12.15 3.80 -5.78
C ILE A 13 -11.29 5.05 -5.96
N LYS A 14 -11.04 5.74 -4.84
CA LYS A 14 -10.17 6.90 -4.80
C LYS A 14 -9.07 6.67 -3.79
N VAL A 15 -7.81 6.81 -4.22
CA VAL A 15 -6.64 6.71 -3.34
C VAL A 15 -5.76 7.94 -3.56
N ASP A 16 -5.47 8.64 -2.47
CA ASP A 16 -4.71 9.89 -2.50
C ASP A 16 -3.51 9.84 -1.58
N ALA A 17 -2.49 10.62 -1.93
CA ALA A 17 -1.34 10.92 -1.10
C ALA A 17 -1.31 12.44 -0.90
N ASP A 18 -1.55 12.90 0.32
CA ASP A 18 -1.66 14.34 0.64
C ASP A 18 -2.64 15.08 -0.30
N GLY A 19 -3.78 14.43 -0.59
CA GLY A 19 -4.83 15.02 -1.42
C GLY A 19 -4.63 14.89 -2.92
N GLN A 20 -3.52 14.30 -3.37
CA GLN A 20 -3.26 14.07 -4.78
C GLN A 20 -3.37 12.58 -5.11
N ARG A 21 -3.96 12.28 -6.28
CA ARG A 21 -4.14 10.89 -6.70
C ARG A 21 -2.82 10.11 -6.66
N LEU A 22 -2.85 8.94 -6.04
CA LEU A 22 -1.69 8.06 -6.01
C LEU A 22 -1.63 7.25 -7.30
N ASP A 23 -0.47 7.25 -7.97
CA ASP A 23 -0.23 6.47 -9.18
C ASP A 23 -0.08 4.99 -8.83
N GLU A 24 -0.62 4.11 -9.67
CA GLU A 24 -0.55 2.66 -9.46
C GLU A 24 0.86 2.09 -9.56
N ARG A 25 1.79 2.82 -10.17
CA ARG A 25 3.17 2.43 -10.36
C ARG A 25 3.31 1.13 -11.16
N TYR A 26 2.55 1.03 -12.24
CA TYR A 26 2.67 -0.08 -13.19
C TYR A 26 4.04 -0.10 -13.87
N ASP A 27 4.76 1.01 -13.84
CA ASP A 27 6.12 1.11 -14.34
C ASP A 27 7.09 0.24 -13.54
N ILE A 28 6.83 0.01 -12.24
CA ILE A 28 7.64 -0.87 -11.41
C ILE A 28 7.23 -2.32 -11.67
N GLN A 29 5.95 -2.61 -11.49
CA GLN A 29 5.40 -3.94 -11.69
C GLN A 29 3.88 -3.85 -11.82
N ARG A 30 3.34 -4.53 -12.79
CA ARG A 30 1.89 -4.65 -12.96
C ARG A 30 1.46 -6.00 -12.40
N PHE A 31 0.89 -6.01 -11.20
CA PHE A 31 0.32 -7.22 -10.61
C PHE A 31 -1.07 -7.49 -11.14
N THR A 32 -1.78 -6.45 -11.59
CA THR A 32 -3.17 -6.50 -11.99
C THR A 32 -3.48 -5.44 -13.03
N ASN A 33 -4.56 -5.61 -13.77
CA ASN A 33 -5.12 -4.59 -14.64
C ASN A 33 -6.29 -3.86 -13.97
N GLY A 34 -6.64 -4.24 -12.75
CA GLY A 34 -7.81 -3.74 -12.04
C GLY A 34 -7.58 -2.53 -11.13
N GLY A 35 -6.37 -2.02 -11.08
CA GLY A 35 -6.04 -0.88 -10.22
C GLY A 35 -5.87 -1.30 -8.76
N PHE A 36 -6.26 -0.40 -7.84
CA PHE A 36 -6.11 -0.64 -6.40
C PHE A 36 -7.33 -1.33 -5.82
N GLU A 37 -7.11 -2.13 -4.78
CA GLU A 37 -8.15 -2.65 -3.90
C GLU A 37 -7.57 -2.87 -2.51
N TRP A 38 -8.43 -3.25 -1.57
CA TRP A 38 -8.04 -3.56 -0.19
C TRP A 38 -9.16 -4.40 0.46
N THR A 39 -9.01 -4.77 1.71
CA THR A 39 -9.90 -5.60 2.52
C THR A 39 -9.74 -7.12 2.30
N TYR A 40 -8.86 -7.52 1.40
CA TYR A 40 -8.57 -8.95 1.14
C TYR A 40 -7.14 -9.08 0.63
N GLU A 41 -6.61 -10.31 0.57
CA GLU A 41 -5.32 -10.59 -0.03
C GLU A 41 -5.48 -10.86 -1.52
N GLY A 42 -4.63 -10.26 -2.33
CA GLY A 42 -4.70 -10.47 -3.78
C GLY A 42 -3.81 -9.50 -4.56
N ASP A 43 -3.94 -9.55 -5.86
CA ASP A 43 -3.09 -8.77 -6.78
C ASP A 43 -3.39 -7.27 -6.71
N GLU A 44 -4.67 -6.88 -6.63
CA GLU A 44 -5.05 -5.48 -6.52
C GLU A 44 -4.60 -4.88 -5.19
N PRO A 45 -4.78 -5.55 -4.05
CA PRO A 45 -4.20 -5.07 -2.79
C PRO A 45 -2.68 -5.00 -2.83
N ARG A 46 -2.01 -5.92 -3.50
CA ARG A 46 -0.55 -5.86 -3.65
C ARG A 46 -0.13 -4.67 -4.50
N GLN A 47 -0.91 -4.32 -5.53
CA GLN A 47 -0.64 -3.13 -6.34
C GLN A 47 -0.71 -1.86 -5.47
N LEU A 48 -1.68 -1.79 -4.56
CA LEU A 48 -1.78 -0.67 -3.62
C LEU A 48 -0.58 -0.65 -2.68
N ALA A 49 -0.19 -1.80 -2.14
CA ALA A 49 0.99 -1.89 -1.28
C ALA A 49 2.24 -1.38 -1.99
N LEU A 50 2.45 -1.80 -3.23
CA LEU A 50 3.59 -1.36 -4.03
C LEU A 50 3.60 0.16 -4.20
N ALA A 51 2.47 0.75 -4.57
CA ALA A 51 2.36 2.19 -4.81
C ALA A 51 2.62 3.00 -3.53
N LEU A 52 2.04 2.58 -2.40
CA LEU A 52 2.26 3.24 -1.11
C LEU A 52 3.73 3.18 -0.71
N LEU A 53 4.35 2.01 -0.82
CA LEU A 53 5.74 1.82 -0.42
C LEU A 53 6.70 2.56 -1.36
N ALA A 54 6.43 2.58 -2.66
CA ALA A 54 7.26 3.30 -3.61
C ALA A 54 7.25 4.80 -3.31
N ASP A 55 6.07 5.35 -3.02
CA ASP A 55 5.95 6.76 -2.68
C ASP A 55 6.63 7.08 -1.35
N HIS A 56 6.44 6.21 -0.36
CA HIS A 56 6.97 6.42 0.99
C HIS A 56 8.49 6.25 1.05
N LEU A 57 9.01 5.18 0.44
CA LEU A 57 10.42 4.84 0.55
C LEU A 57 11.31 5.57 -0.46
N GLY A 58 10.74 5.94 -1.61
CA GLY A 58 11.53 6.52 -2.70
C GLY A 58 12.51 5.51 -3.30
N ASP A 59 12.23 4.21 -3.18
CA ASP A 59 13.09 3.12 -3.62
C ASP A 59 12.20 2.04 -4.24
N ASP A 60 12.19 1.97 -5.55
CA ASP A 60 11.29 1.09 -6.30
C ASP A 60 11.58 -0.39 -6.04
N ALA A 61 12.86 -0.77 -5.98
CA ALA A 61 13.25 -2.16 -5.75
C ALA A 61 12.84 -2.61 -4.35
N LYS A 62 13.03 -1.77 -3.36
CA LYS A 62 12.65 -2.06 -1.97
C LYS A 62 11.13 -2.15 -1.84
N ALA A 63 10.40 -1.25 -2.49
CA ALA A 63 8.95 -1.27 -2.50
C ALA A 63 8.41 -2.57 -3.10
N PHE A 64 8.98 -3.02 -4.21
CA PHE A 64 8.61 -4.29 -4.81
C PHE A 64 8.88 -5.46 -3.86
N GLU A 65 10.07 -5.49 -3.25
CA GLU A 65 10.47 -6.55 -2.33
C GLU A 65 9.51 -6.68 -1.14
N LEU A 66 9.05 -5.56 -0.60
CA LEU A 66 8.20 -5.53 0.59
C LEU A 66 6.71 -5.59 0.29
N SER A 67 6.31 -5.47 -0.98
CA SER A 67 4.90 -5.29 -1.35
C SER A 67 3.98 -6.42 -0.88
N GLU A 68 4.40 -7.68 -1.03
CA GLU A 68 3.55 -8.80 -0.64
C GLU A 68 3.36 -8.86 0.88
N GLY A 69 4.45 -8.73 1.64
CA GLY A 69 4.38 -8.75 3.10
C GLY A 69 3.56 -7.60 3.66
N PHE A 70 3.74 -6.40 3.11
CA PHE A 70 2.97 -5.23 3.53
C PHE A 70 1.48 -5.40 3.17
N MET A 71 1.20 -5.95 2.01
CA MET A 71 -0.19 -6.24 1.61
C MET A 71 -0.87 -7.15 2.63
N LYS A 72 -0.20 -8.24 3.01
CA LYS A 72 -0.74 -9.19 3.97
C LYS A 72 -0.84 -8.61 5.38
N ALA A 73 0.14 -7.81 5.78
CA ALA A 73 0.21 -7.25 7.13
C ALA A 73 -0.81 -6.13 7.36
N LYS A 74 -1.17 -5.38 6.32
CA LYS A 74 -2.00 -4.19 6.49
C LYS A 74 -3.10 -4.03 5.46
N ILE A 75 -2.78 -4.10 4.17
CA ILE A 75 -3.76 -3.74 3.13
C ILE A 75 -4.99 -4.66 3.18
N ALA A 76 -4.77 -5.95 3.42
CA ALA A 76 -5.86 -6.92 3.48
C ALA A 76 -6.82 -6.66 4.63
N ASP A 77 -6.39 -5.94 5.66
CA ASP A 77 -7.17 -5.65 6.86
C ASP A 77 -7.77 -4.24 6.88
N LEU A 78 -7.58 -3.44 5.84
CA LEU A 78 -8.13 -2.09 5.79
C LEU A 78 -9.65 -2.11 5.65
N ASP A 79 -10.30 -1.10 6.27
CA ASP A 79 -11.74 -0.88 6.13
C ASP A 79 -12.06 -0.24 4.78
N ASN A 80 -13.35 -0.04 4.48
CA ASN A 80 -13.77 0.59 3.22
C ASN A 80 -13.15 1.96 3.01
N ASP A 81 -13.09 2.76 4.07
CA ASP A 81 -12.38 4.04 4.08
C ASP A 81 -11.21 3.90 5.05
N TRP A 82 -10.03 4.37 4.65
CA TRP A 82 -8.84 4.22 5.49
C TRP A 82 -7.91 5.42 5.34
N THR A 83 -7.08 5.61 6.36
CA THR A 83 -6.03 6.61 6.38
C THR A 83 -4.77 5.98 6.97
N LEU A 84 -3.64 6.19 6.32
CA LEU A 84 -2.32 5.78 6.80
C LEU A 84 -1.38 6.96 6.72
N THR A 85 -0.63 7.20 7.79
CA THR A 85 0.42 8.22 7.77
C THR A 85 1.76 7.55 7.49
N THR A 86 2.79 8.34 7.20
CA THR A 86 4.15 7.80 7.05
C THR A 86 4.60 7.09 8.32
N GLU A 87 4.21 7.60 9.48
CA GLU A 87 4.52 6.96 10.76
C GLU A 87 3.86 5.58 10.88
N ASP A 88 2.61 5.46 10.44
CA ASP A 88 1.90 4.18 10.44
C ASP A 88 2.62 3.17 9.57
N ILE A 89 3.04 3.58 8.39
CA ILE A 89 3.75 2.70 7.46
C ILE A 89 5.08 2.26 8.05
N ASP A 90 5.85 3.17 8.62
CA ASP A 90 7.13 2.85 9.26
C ASP A 90 6.95 1.84 10.40
N LYS A 91 5.91 2.03 11.20
CA LYS A 91 5.61 1.11 12.29
C LYS A 91 5.34 -0.31 11.78
N ILE A 92 4.55 -0.42 10.72
CA ILE A 92 4.22 -1.71 10.12
C ILE A 92 5.49 -2.36 9.54
N LEU A 93 6.32 -1.59 8.84
CA LEU A 93 7.56 -2.11 8.28
C LEU A 93 8.51 -2.59 9.37
N ASN A 94 8.58 -1.87 10.49
CA ASN A 94 9.40 -2.28 11.63
C ASN A 94 8.88 -3.57 12.27
N GLU A 95 7.57 -3.71 12.38
CA GLU A 95 6.96 -4.93 12.90
C GLU A 95 7.24 -6.12 11.98
N MET A 96 7.15 -5.92 10.66
CA MET A 96 7.47 -6.96 9.68
C MET A 96 8.93 -7.41 9.81
N ALA A 97 9.85 -6.45 9.92
CA ALA A 97 11.27 -6.75 10.06
C ALA A 97 11.56 -7.50 11.36
N SER A 98 10.94 -7.10 12.46
CA SER A 98 11.09 -7.75 13.75
C SER A 98 10.57 -9.19 13.73
N ALA A 99 9.41 -9.41 13.11
CA ALA A 99 8.85 -10.75 12.97
C ALA A 99 9.76 -11.65 12.15
N SER A 100 10.35 -11.10 11.07
CA SER A 100 11.28 -11.84 10.22
C SER A 100 12.56 -12.20 10.97
N ASN A 101 13.08 -11.28 11.79
CA ASN A 101 14.31 -11.47 12.54
C ASN A 101 14.12 -12.34 13.78
N GLY A 102 12.91 -12.37 14.32
CA GLY A 102 12.59 -13.12 15.52
C GLY A 102 12.28 -14.58 15.28
N ALA A 103 12.24 -14.99 14.04
CA ALA A 103 11.90 -16.36 13.68
C ALA A 103 13.00 -17.35 13.96
#